data_7b5619e7db8103e95dfab7f4232c7090
#
_entry.id   7b5619e7db8103e95dfab7f4232c7090
#
_cell.length_a   1.000
_cell.length_b   1.000
_cell.length_c   1.000
_cell.angle_alpha   90.00
_cell.angle_beta   90.00
_cell.angle_gamma   90.00
#
_symmetry.space_group_name_H-M   'P 1'
#
loop_
_entity.id
_entity.type
_entity.pdbx_description
1 polymer ?
#
loop_
_entity_poly.entity_id
_entity_poly.type
_entity_poly.pdbx_seq_one_letter_code
_entity_poly.pdbx_strand_id
1 'polypeptide(L)'
;GIYRDAWLITHNHTYVTHPTAAEKVAGGGVFVHYENLSEKSVDVFVDVDVKNEAKKKTVVVQLDLLDSDGNAVASSVNEYQLPKNNAVQTHAQLTVLNPKLWRPDNPQLHDLRVSLKNKRGDVLDTFIKRIGIRTVEMRGQDGFYLNGKPYPQLLVGANRHQDFAHIGHALPNNLHYRDALKLRQTGMRVIRSAHFVQDPAFMDACDALGLLFVATIPGWQFWNKDPIFMDRMLDDVRKLIRLERNRPSVFIWEIIPNETHFPEKFAQEATKAAKEEFPFKGLYTVTDAREMRGKNQKYFDMLYSNDLVAKYPNKSIFKREWGDFVDNWVDHNSV
;
A
#
# COMPACT_ATOMS: atom_id res chain seq x y z
N GLY A 1 -21.06 -15.20 1.74
CA GLY A 1 -21.77 -14.17 0.96
C GLY A 1 -20.85 -13.03 0.54
N ILE A 2 -21.34 -12.09 -0.23
CA ILE A 2 -20.64 -10.85 -0.58
C ILE A 2 -20.77 -9.92 0.64
N TYR A 3 -19.64 -9.52 1.23
CA TYR A 3 -19.60 -8.68 2.43
C TYR A 3 -18.87 -7.35 2.21
N ARG A 4 -18.42 -7.10 1.00
CA ARG A 4 -17.82 -5.84 0.53
C ARG A 4 -18.48 -5.39 -0.75
N ASP A 5 -18.20 -4.17 -1.19
CA ASP A 5 -18.74 -3.63 -2.42
C ASP A 5 -18.39 -4.52 -3.63
N ALA A 6 -19.35 -4.59 -4.55
CA ALA A 6 -19.17 -5.22 -5.85
C ALA A 6 -19.34 -4.15 -6.95
N TRP A 7 -18.38 -4.05 -7.85
CA TRP A 7 -18.34 -3.03 -8.87
C TRP A 7 -18.40 -3.65 -10.26
N LEU A 8 -19.24 -3.09 -11.14
CA LEU A 8 -19.19 -3.35 -12.56
C LEU A 8 -18.42 -2.19 -13.24
N ILE A 9 -17.24 -2.47 -13.73
CA ILE A 9 -16.41 -1.49 -14.43
C ILE A 9 -16.59 -1.68 -15.93
N THR A 10 -17.00 -0.62 -16.63
CA THR A 10 -17.09 -0.59 -18.08
C THR A 10 -16.02 0.36 -18.62
N HIS A 11 -15.41 -0.01 -19.73
CA HIS A 11 -14.36 0.78 -20.37
C HIS A 11 -14.42 0.66 -21.90
N ASN A 12 -13.69 1.50 -22.59
CA ASN A 12 -13.47 1.39 -24.02
C ASN A 12 -12.53 0.21 -24.34
N HIS A 13 -12.35 -0.14 -25.62
CA HIS A 13 -11.32 -1.10 -26.05
C HIS A 13 -9.87 -0.65 -25.76
N THR A 14 -9.68 0.57 -25.30
CA THR A 14 -8.38 1.10 -24.86
C THR A 14 -8.57 1.73 -23.49
N TYR A 15 -7.94 1.17 -22.48
CA TYR A 15 -8.19 1.50 -21.08
C TYR A 15 -6.96 1.28 -20.19
N VAL A 16 -6.96 1.90 -19.02
CA VAL A 16 -6.00 1.66 -17.95
C VAL A 16 -6.32 0.31 -17.29
N THR A 17 -5.35 -0.59 -17.22
CA THR A 17 -5.57 -1.93 -16.66
C THR A 17 -5.80 -1.90 -15.16
N HIS A 18 -6.34 -2.99 -14.60
CA HIS A 18 -6.44 -3.15 -13.16
C HIS A 18 -5.13 -3.74 -12.59
N PRO A 19 -4.58 -3.21 -11.48
CA PRO A 19 -3.23 -3.59 -11.00
C PRO A 19 -3.08 -5.07 -10.69
N THR A 20 -4.10 -5.73 -10.14
CA THR A 20 -4.04 -7.17 -9.83
C THR A 20 -4.40 -8.04 -11.03
N ALA A 21 -5.37 -7.64 -11.86
CA ALA A 21 -5.81 -8.44 -13.01
C ALA A 21 -4.80 -8.43 -14.18
N ALA A 22 -3.94 -7.43 -14.26
CA ALA A 22 -2.88 -7.36 -15.25
C ALA A 22 -1.75 -8.36 -15.00
N GLU A 23 -1.60 -8.86 -13.78
CA GLU A 23 -0.58 -9.84 -13.34
C GLU A 23 0.87 -9.46 -13.68
N LYS A 24 1.15 -8.16 -13.80
CA LYS A 24 2.48 -7.64 -14.15
C LYS A 24 3.28 -7.30 -12.90
N VAL A 25 4.50 -7.80 -12.83
CA VAL A 25 5.46 -7.44 -11.78
C VAL A 25 5.85 -5.96 -11.92
N ALA A 26 5.81 -5.22 -10.82
CA ALA A 26 6.03 -3.76 -10.76
C ALA A 26 5.22 -2.99 -11.80
N GLY A 27 4.08 -3.53 -12.24
CA GLY A 27 3.25 -2.98 -13.31
C GLY A 27 1.76 -3.16 -13.05
N GLY A 28 0.96 -2.95 -14.11
CA GLY A 28 -0.49 -3.00 -14.06
C GLY A 28 -1.11 -1.77 -13.38
N GLY A 29 -2.20 -1.27 -13.94
CA GLY A 29 -2.88 -0.07 -13.46
C GLY A 29 -1.99 1.17 -13.48
N VAL A 30 -2.04 1.92 -12.38
CA VAL A 30 -1.19 3.08 -12.13
C VAL A 30 -0.23 2.75 -10.99
N PHE A 31 1.05 3.11 -11.15
CA PHE A 31 2.06 3.01 -10.10
C PHE A 31 2.79 4.34 -9.96
N VAL A 32 2.84 4.88 -8.75
CA VAL A 32 3.46 6.17 -8.44
C VAL A 32 4.58 6.01 -7.44
N HIS A 33 5.73 6.62 -7.71
CA HIS A 33 6.81 6.75 -6.75
C HIS A 33 7.42 8.16 -6.78
N TYR A 34 8.19 8.49 -5.76
CA TYR A 34 8.69 9.84 -5.54
C TYR A 34 10.20 9.84 -5.39
N GLU A 35 10.86 10.80 -6.07
CA GLU A 35 12.30 11.03 -5.94
C GLU A 35 12.58 12.50 -5.73
N ASN A 36 13.81 12.83 -5.29
CA ASN A 36 14.31 14.19 -5.13
C ASN A 36 13.39 15.09 -4.29
N LEU A 37 12.71 14.49 -3.27
CA LEU A 37 11.76 15.21 -2.43
C LEU A 37 12.48 16.26 -1.57
N SER A 38 12.03 17.50 -1.67
CA SER A 38 12.43 18.63 -0.87
C SER A 38 11.22 19.51 -0.56
N GLU A 39 11.42 20.58 0.22
CA GLU A 39 10.38 21.59 0.46
C GLU A 39 10.08 22.43 -0.81
N LYS A 40 11.03 22.48 -1.75
CA LYS A 40 10.90 23.28 -2.98
C LYS A 40 10.32 22.52 -4.15
N SER A 41 10.59 21.22 -4.23
CA SER A 41 10.15 20.39 -5.36
C SER A 41 10.18 18.91 -5.03
N VAL A 42 9.47 18.14 -5.83
CA VAL A 42 9.52 16.68 -5.86
C VAL A 42 9.32 16.19 -7.29
N ASP A 43 10.01 15.12 -7.65
CA ASP A 43 9.76 14.40 -8.88
C ASP A 43 8.79 13.24 -8.59
N VAL A 44 7.65 13.27 -9.27
CA VAL A 44 6.59 12.25 -9.19
C VAL A 44 6.67 11.42 -10.46
N PHE A 45 7.11 10.19 -10.34
CA PHE A 45 7.16 9.23 -11.44
C PHE A 45 5.86 8.45 -11.48
N VAL A 46 5.31 8.32 -12.67
CA VAL A 46 4.01 7.68 -12.89
C VAL A 46 4.13 6.67 -14.01
N ASP A 47 3.91 5.42 -13.66
CA ASP A 47 3.76 4.33 -14.63
C ASP A 47 2.27 4.04 -14.83
N VAL A 48 1.85 3.95 -16.08
CA VAL A 48 0.48 3.60 -16.45
C VAL A 48 0.49 2.43 -17.42
N ASP A 49 -0.18 1.35 -17.04
CA ASP A 49 -0.35 0.20 -17.92
C ASP A 49 -1.64 0.34 -18.74
N VAL A 50 -1.48 0.49 -20.06
CA VAL A 50 -2.58 0.76 -21.00
C VAL A 50 -2.79 -0.45 -21.90
N LYS A 51 -3.97 -1.05 -21.81
CA LYS A 51 -4.42 -2.15 -22.69
C LYS A 51 -5.12 -1.60 -23.92
N ASN A 52 -4.84 -2.21 -25.08
CA ASN A 52 -5.55 -1.96 -26.32
C ASN A 52 -6.08 -3.26 -26.91
N GLU A 53 -7.38 -3.46 -26.92
CA GLU A 53 -8.06 -4.63 -27.48
C GLU A 53 -8.50 -4.42 -28.94
N ALA A 54 -8.24 -3.22 -29.49
CA ALA A 54 -8.55 -2.87 -30.87
C ALA A 54 -7.31 -3.00 -31.76
N LYS A 55 -7.43 -2.48 -33.03
CA LYS A 55 -6.31 -2.38 -33.98
C LYS A 55 -5.19 -1.51 -33.39
N LYS A 56 -3.95 -1.71 -33.90
CA LYS A 56 -2.80 -0.85 -33.60
C LYS A 56 -3.19 0.64 -33.76
N LYS A 57 -2.87 1.45 -32.75
CA LYS A 57 -3.16 2.89 -32.74
C LYS A 57 -2.16 3.69 -31.93
N THR A 58 -2.12 4.99 -32.15
CA THR A 58 -1.48 5.94 -31.26
C THR A 58 -2.48 6.41 -30.22
N VAL A 59 -2.05 6.50 -28.97
CA VAL A 59 -2.83 7.03 -27.85
C VAL A 59 -2.02 8.13 -27.17
N VAL A 60 -2.69 9.21 -26.82
CA VAL A 60 -2.16 10.27 -25.96
C VAL A 60 -2.50 9.92 -24.52
N VAL A 61 -1.49 9.80 -23.68
CA VAL A 61 -1.63 9.64 -22.23
C VAL A 61 -1.39 11.02 -21.62
N GLN A 62 -2.44 11.62 -21.08
CA GLN A 62 -2.36 12.85 -20.32
C GLN A 62 -2.47 12.55 -18.84
N LEU A 63 -1.53 13.08 -18.07
CA LEU A 63 -1.50 13.02 -16.61
C LEU A 63 -1.70 14.43 -16.08
N ASP A 64 -2.68 14.60 -15.18
CA ASP A 64 -2.89 15.84 -14.43
C ASP A 64 -2.87 15.49 -12.94
N LEU A 65 -1.95 16.06 -12.20
CA LEU A 65 -1.93 15.98 -10.74
C LEU A 65 -2.71 17.17 -10.18
N LEU A 66 -3.83 16.88 -9.52
CA LEU A 66 -4.77 17.86 -9.01
C LEU A 66 -4.64 18.00 -7.50
N ASP A 67 -4.66 19.22 -7.01
CA ASP A 67 -4.78 19.51 -5.57
C ASP A 67 -6.22 19.30 -5.06
N SER A 68 -6.44 19.57 -3.75
CA SER A 68 -7.75 19.44 -3.11
C SER A 68 -8.83 20.38 -3.71
N ASP A 69 -8.41 21.44 -4.37
CA ASP A 69 -9.31 22.43 -4.98
C ASP A 69 -9.60 22.09 -6.46
N GLY A 70 -8.99 21.00 -6.97
CA GLY A 70 -9.11 20.54 -8.35
C GLY A 70 -8.21 21.26 -9.34
N ASN A 71 -7.27 22.08 -8.88
CA ASN A 71 -6.30 22.75 -9.74
C ASN A 71 -5.14 21.83 -10.11
N ALA A 72 -4.72 21.83 -11.36
CA ALA A 72 -3.55 21.06 -11.78
C ALA A 72 -2.26 21.73 -11.25
N VAL A 73 -1.54 20.98 -10.39
CA VAL A 73 -0.23 21.41 -9.84
C VAL A 73 0.94 20.92 -10.69
N ALA A 74 0.73 19.91 -11.50
CA ALA A 74 1.66 19.44 -12.53
C ALA A 74 0.90 18.64 -13.59
N SER A 75 1.38 18.65 -14.82
CA SER A 75 0.78 17.91 -15.95
C SER A 75 1.86 17.38 -16.89
N SER A 76 1.54 16.29 -17.57
CA SER A 76 2.36 15.70 -18.63
C SER A 76 1.47 15.14 -19.74
N VAL A 77 1.92 15.26 -20.98
CA VAL A 77 1.22 14.73 -22.16
C VAL A 77 2.23 14.01 -23.04
N ASN A 78 2.01 12.72 -23.27
CA ASN A 78 2.91 11.89 -24.07
C ASN A 78 2.12 10.99 -25.04
N GLU A 79 2.69 10.75 -26.22
CA GLU A 79 2.12 9.84 -27.21
C GLU A 79 2.79 8.46 -27.14
N TYR A 80 1.97 7.42 -27.23
CA TYR A 80 2.42 6.03 -27.25
C TYR A 80 1.79 5.23 -28.37
N GLN A 81 2.58 4.32 -28.95
CA GLN A 81 2.09 3.36 -29.93
C GLN A 81 1.59 2.12 -29.23
N LEU A 82 0.30 1.85 -29.28
CA LEU A 82 -0.30 0.64 -28.71
C LEU A 82 -0.45 -0.44 -29.77
N PRO A 83 0.20 -1.60 -29.63
CA PRO A 83 -0.03 -2.75 -30.51
C PRO A 83 -1.47 -3.25 -30.42
N LYS A 84 -1.87 -4.06 -31.41
CA LYS A 84 -3.16 -4.76 -31.39
C LYS A 84 -3.17 -5.80 -30.26
N ASN A 85 -4.26 -5.87 -29.50
CA ASN A 85 -4.50 -6.87 -28.44
C ASN A 85 -3.37 -6.98 -27.41
N ASN A 86 -2.67 -5.86 -27.10
CA ASN A 86 -1.55 -5.87 -26.18
C ASN A 86 -1.67 -4.73 -25.16
N ALA A 87 -0.86 -4.80 -24.12
CA ALA A 87 -0.73 -3.74 -23.15
C ALA A 87 0.70 -3.17 -23.15
N VAL A 88 0.80 -1.87 -22.97
CA VAL A 88 2.06 -1.14 -22.91
C VAL A 88 2.12 -0.39 -21.59
N GLN A 89 3.21 -0.57 -20.84
CA GLN A 89 3.52 0.26 -19.70
C GLN A 89 4.15 1.56 -20.18
N THR A 90 3.52 2.66 -19.84
CA THR A 90 3.98 4.01 -20.17
C THR A 90 4.64 4.62 -18.94
N HIS A 91 5.62 5.50 -19.12
CA HIS A 91 6.38 6.12 -18.05
C HIS A 91 6.35 7.64 -18.24
N ALA A 92 6.10 8.37 -17.17
CA ALA A 92 6.15 9.82 -17.18
C ALA A 92 6.69 10.35 -15.83
N GLN A 93 7.28 11.53 -15.88
CA GLN A 93 7.73 12.28 -14.73
C GLN A 93 6.97 13.62 -14.68
N LEU A 94 6.50 13.96 -13.49
CA LEU A 94 5.91 15.24 -13.16
C LEU A 94 6.79 15.91 -12.10
N THR A 95 7.23 17.13 -12.33
CA THR A 95 7.92 17.91 -11.28
C THR A 95 6.91 18.84 -10.62
N VAL A 96 6.68 18.64 -9.33
CA VAL A 96 5.78 19.48 -8.52
C VAL A 96 6.61 20.47 -7.74
N LEU A 97 6.30 21.77 -7.92
CA LEU A 97 6.93 22.86 -7.19
C LEU A 97 6.16 23.16 -5.90
N ASN A 98 6.90 23.43 -4.79
CA ASN A 98 6.33 23.67 -3.46
C ASN A 98 5.27 22.64 -3.06
N PRO A 99 5.61 21.34 -3.06
CA PRO A 99 4.63 20.27 -2.90
C PRO A 99 3.96 20.31 -1.53
N LYS A 100 2.64 20.13 -1.50
CA LYS A 100 1.90 19.89 -0.27
C LYS A 100 2.10 18.43 0.13
N LEU A 101 2.99 18.16 1.08
CA LEU A 101 3.37 16.81 1.47
C LEU A 101 2.32 16.17 2.38
N TRP A 102 2.06 14.88 2.16
CA TRP A 102 1.23 14.09 3.08
C TRP A 102 1.98 13.81 4.38
N ARG A 103 1.30 14.00 5.51
CA ARG A 103 1.79 13.72 6.86
C ARG A 103 0.62 13.31 7.75
N PRO A 104 0.83 12.51 8.81
CA PRO A 104 -0.22 12.13 9.76
C PRO A 104 -0.95 13.32 10.42
N ASP A 105 -0.25 14.41 10.67
CA ASP A 105 -0.80 15.64 11.27
C ASP A 105 -1.37 16.62 10.24
N ASN A 106 -1.07 16.43 8.96
CA ASN A 106 -1.58 17.22 7.85
C ASN A 106 -1.66 16.36 6.57
N PRO A 107 -2.68 15.51 6.43
CA PRO A 107 -2.79 14.51 5.37
C PRO A 107 -3.22 15.14 4.03
N GLN A 108 -2.29 15.80 3.35
CA GLN A 108 -2.54 16.42 2.04
C GLN A 108 -2.62 15.33 0.96
N LEU A 109 -3.75 15.25 0.28
CA LEU A 109 -4.01 14.31 -0.81
C LEU A 109 -4.11 15.05 -2.13
N HIS A 110 -3.75 14.36 -3.19
CA HIS A 110 -3.85 14.80 -4.57
C HIS A 110 -4.59 13.74 -5.38
N ASP A 111 -5.31 14.16 -6.41
CA ASP A 111 -5.93 13.26 -7.37
C ASP A 111 -5.08 13.24 -8.65
N LEU A 112 -4.43 12.12 -8.93
CA LEU A 112 -3.76 11.88 -10.21
C LEU A 112 -4.80 11.40 -11.23
N ARG A 113 -5.15 12.27 -12.15
CA ARG A 113 -6.05 11.98 -13.28
C ARG A 113 -5.23 11.51 -14.48
N VAL A 114 -5.51 10.30 -14.93
CA VAL A 114 -4.99 9.71 -16.17
C VAL A 114 -6.08 9.78 -17.22
N SER A 115 -5.85 10.48 -18.32
CA SER A 115 -6.77 10.55 -19.47
C SER A 115 -6.12 9.93 -20.69
N LEU A 116 -6.75 8.90 -21.23
CA LEU A 116 -6.36 8.31 -22.50
C LEU A 116 -7.15 8.97 -23.62
N LYS A 117 -6.48 9.53 -24.62
CA LYS A 117 -7.11 10.22 -25.74
C LYS A 117 -6.64 9.66 -27.09
N ASN A 118 -7.48 9.74 -28.09
CA ASN A 118 -7.06 9.52 -29.47
C ASN A 118 -6.34 10.77 -30.03
N LYS A 119 -5.80 10.68 -31.26
CA LYS A 119 -5.13 11.81 -31.93
C LYS A 119 -6.03 13.02 -32.23
N ARG A 120 -7.36 12.86 -32.18
CA ARG A 120 -8.32 13.95 -32.37
C ARG A 120 -8.64 14.66 -31.04
N GLY A 121 -8.15 14.15 -29.89
CA GLY A 121 -8.43 14.65 -28.59
C GLY A 121 -9.64 14.01 -27.87
N ASP A 122 -10.36 13.09 -28.55
CA ASP A 122 -11.49 12.40 -27.93
C ASP A 122 -11.00 11.50 -26.79
N VAL A 123 -11.67 11.57 -25.64
CA VAL A 123 -11.34 10.76 -24.46
C VAL A 123 -11.79 9.32 -24.69
N LEU A 124 -10.86 8.39 -24.53
CA LEU A 124 -11.09 6.94 -24.62
C LEU A 124 -11.35 6.33 -23.24
N ASP A 125 -10.59 6.78 -22.23
CA ASP A 125 -10.71 6.32 -20.85
C ASP A 125 -10.21 7.40 -19.89
N THR A 126 -10.75 7.41 -18.67
CA THR A 126 -10.30 8.28 -17.60
C THR A 126 -10.20 7.48 -16.30
N PHE A 127 -9.05 7.54 -15.66
CA PHE A 127 -8.80 6.90 -14.39
C PHE A 127 -8.27 7.93 -13.38
N ILE A 128 -8.81 7.91 -12.16
CA ILE A 128 -8.37 8.79 -11.08
C ILE A 128 -7.79 7.94 -9.96
N LYS A 129 -6.55 8.25 -9.56
CA LYS A 129 -5.90 7.64 -8.40
C LYS A 129 -5.57 8.69 -7.37
N ARG A 130 -6.15 8.55 -6.19
CA ARG A 130 -5.78 9.39 -5.05
C ARG A 130 -4.42 8.98 -4.50
N ILE A 131 -3.54 9.95 -4.29
CA ILE A 131 -2.18 9.77 -3.81
C ILE A 131 -1.83 10.82 -2.75
N GLY A 132 -0.80 10.56 -1.96
CA GLY A 132 -0.20 11.54 -1.05
C GLY A 132 1.30 11.57 -1.27
N ILE A 133 1.84 12.73 -1.57
CA ILE A 133 3.27 12.90 -1.84
C ILE A 133 4.03 12.78 -0.53
N ARG A 134 4.84 11.73 -0.40
CA ARG A 134 5.65 11.50 0.78
C ARG A 134 6.82 10.54 0.52
N THR A 135 7.81 10.56 1.39
CA THR A 135 8.84 9.51 1.50
C THR A 135 8.87 8.96 2.91
N VAL A 136 9.16 7.67 3.05
CA VAL A 136 9.38 7.00 4.34
C VAL A 136 10.74 6.33 4.35
N GLU A 137 11.41 6.39 5.50
CA GLU A 137 12.70 5.73 5.71
C GLU A 137 12.75 5.15 7.12
N MET A 138 13.29 3.92 7.23
CA MET A 138 13.64 3.29 8.50
C MET A 138 15.18 3.30 8.61
N ARG A 139 15.71 4.06 9.57
CA ARG A 139 17.15 4.28 9.73
C ARG A 139 17.73 3.56 10.95
N GLY A 140 17.47 2.26 11.03
CA GLY A 140 17.96 1.44 12.14
C GLY A 140 17.51 2.01 13.50
N GLN A 141 18.46 2.25 14.39
CA GLN A 141 18.18 2.77 15.72
C GLN A 141 17.84 4.27 15.75
N ASP A 142 18.14 5.00 14.68
CA ASP A 142 17.70 6.40 14.52
C ASP A 142 16.19 6.52 14.25
N GLY A 143 15.52 5.39 14.01
CA GLY A 143 14.07 5.28 13.94
C GLY A 143 13.45 5.62 12.60
N PHE A 144 12.22 6.13 12.67
CA PHE A 144 11.38 6.42 11.51
C PHE A 144 11.54 7.87 11.04
N TYR A 145 11.74 8.01 9.74
CA TYR A 145 11.83 9.31 9.04
C TYR A 145 10.68 9.45 8.04
N LEU A 146 10.03 10.59 8.06
CA LEU A 146 8.97 10.96 7.13
C LEU A 146 9.37 12.25 6.39
N ASN A 147 9.35 12.21 5.06
CA ASN A 147 9.73 13.35 4.21
C ASN A 147 11.14 13.87 4.53
N GLY A 148 12.08 12.96 4.75
CA GLY A 148 13.49 13.26 5.04
C GLY A 148 13.78 13.76 6.46
N LYS A 149 12.75 13.93 7.32
CA LYS A 149 12.89 14.43 8.70
C LYS A 149 12.57 13.30 9.70
N PRO A 150 13.27 13.22 10.85
CA PRO A 150 12.92 12.28 11.91
C PRO A 150 11.48 12.54 12.37
N TYR A 151 10.71 11.48 12.54
CA TYR A 151 9.34 11.60 13.04
C TYR A 151 9.38 11.91 14.53
N PRO A 152 8.76 13.02 15.00
CA PRO A 152 9.03 13.56 16.33
C PRO A 152 8.33 12.81 17.48
N GLN A 153 7.49 11.84 17.17
CA GLN A 153 6.65 11.15 18.15
C GLN A 153 6.86 9.63 18.08
N LEU A 154 6.68 8.96 19.22
CA LEU A 154 6.55 7.51 19.23
C LEU A 154 5.29 7.11 18.44
N LEU A 155 5.45 6.16 17.53
CA LEU A 155 4.33 5.61 16.78
C LEU A 155 3.62 4.56 17.65
N VAL A 156 2.49 4.95 18.20
CA VAL A 156 1.61 4.09 19.00
C VAL A 156 0.35 3.79 18.19
N GLY A 157 -0.10 2.54 18.23
CA GLY A 157 -1.25 2.10 17.46
C GLY A 157 -1.92 0.87 18.03
N ALA A 158 -2.81 0.29 17.23
CA ALA A 158 -3.55 -0.90 17.57
C ALA A 158 -3.72 -1.83 16.38
N ASN A 159 -3.98 -3.10 16.65
CA ASN A 159 -4.47 -4.05 15.67
C ASN A 159 -5.96 -3.77 15.42
N ARG A 160 -6.38 -3.86 14.17
CA ARG A 160 -7.78 -3.75 13.80
C ARG A 160 -8.25 -5.02 13.11
N HIS A 161 -9.20 -5.69 13.74
CA HIS A 161 -10.07 -6.66 13.07
C HIS A 161 -11.25 -5.93 12.44
N GLN A 162 -11.68 -6.37 11.24
CA GLN A 162 -12.84 -5.79 10.57
C GLN A 162 -14.13 -6.46 11.08
N ASP A 163 -14.29 -6.50 12.40
CA ASP A 163 -15.43 -7.12 13.06
C ASP A 163 -16.29 -6.06 13.71
N PHE A 164 -17.60 -6.16 13.51
CA PHE A 164 -18.55 -5.25 14.12
C PHE A 164 -19.74 -6.02 14.67
N ALA A 165 -20.23 -5.60 15.85
CA ALA A 165 -21.34 -6.26 16.50
C ALA A 165 -22.56 -6.36 15.55
N HIS A 166 -23.17 -7.53 15.50
CA HIS A 166 -24.34 -7.90 14.72
C HIS A 166 -24.16 -8.02 13.20
N ILE A 167 -23.16 -7.39 12.61
CA ILE A 167 -22.95 -7.41 11.14
C ILE A 167 -21.65 -8.04 10.71
N GLY A 168 -20.75 -8.39 11.66
CA GLY A 168 -19.47 -9.02 11.38
C GLY A 168 -18.62 -8.17 10.44
N HIS A 169 -18.16 -8.76 9.33
CA HIS A 169 -17.30 -8.10 8.35
C HIS A 169 -18.05 -7.23 7.32
N ALA A 170 -19.40 -7.25 7.34
CA ALA A 170 -20.21 -6.54 6.34
C ALA A 170 -20.47 -5.07 6.75
N LEU A 171 -19.42 -4.33 7.03
CA LEU A 171 -19.50 -2.92 7.40
C LEU A 171 -19.77 -2.05 6.17
N PRO A 172 -20.72 -1.11 6.23
CA PRO A 172 -20.85 -0.09 5.20
C PRO A 172 -19.72 0.94 5.27
N ASN A 173 -19.41 1.58 4.14
CA ASN A 173 -18.25 2.47 3.99
C ASN A 173 -18.19 3.60 5.02
N ASN A 174 -19.33 4.18 5.40
CA ASN A 174 -19.39 5.23 6.42
C ASN A 174 -19.00 4.75 7.82
N LEU A 175 -19.20 3.47 8.16
CA LEU A 175 -18.73 2.91 9.43
C LEU A 175 -17.20 2.71 9.41
N HIS A 176 -16.63 2.32 8.28
CA HIS A 176 -15.17 2.27 8.12
C HIS A 176 -14.52 3.64 8.37
N TYR A 177 -15.10 4.71 7.80
CA TYR A 177 -14.60 6.07 8.03
C TYR A 177 -14.76 6.49 9.49
N ARG A 178 -15.92 6.24 10.11
CA ARG A 178 -16.18 6.53 11.53
C ARG A 178 -15.21 5.80 12.45
N ASP A 179 -14.90 4.56 12.15
CA ASP A 179 -13.97 3.72 12.90
C ASP A 179 -12.56 4.30 12.86
N ALA A 180 -12.06 4.61 11.66
CA ALA A 180 -10.78 5.28 11.47
C ALA A 180 -10.72 6.65 12.20
N LEU A 181 -11.80 7.44 12.14
CA LEU A 181 -11.88 8.73 12.82
C LEU A 181 -11.80 8.57 14.34
N LYS A 182 -12.49 7.59 14.93
CA LYS A 182 -12.42 7.31 16.36
C LYS A 182 -11.02 6.87 16.77
N LEU A 183 -10.38 5.96 16.02
CA LEU A 183 -9.00 5.56 16.27
C LEU A 183 -8.05 6.76 16.23
N ARG A 184 -8.21 7.65 15.27
CA ARG A 184 -7.43 8.88 15.18
C ARG A 184 -7.64 9.81 16.38
N GLN A 185 -8.89 9.96 16.84
CA GLN A 185 -9.28 10.80 17.99
C GLN A 185 -8.74 10.26 19.32
N THR A 186 -8.57 8.94 19.48
CA THR A 186 -7.94 8.34 20.68
C THR A 186 -6.43 8.54 20.74
N GLY A 187 -5.85 9.19 19.75
CA GLY A 187 -4.40 9.43 19.69
C GLY A 187 -3.61 8.37 18.94
N MET A 188 -4.26 7.32 18.42
CA MET A 188 -3.58 6.31 17.60
C MET A 188 -2.98 6.95 16.34
N ARG A 189 -1.78 6.50 15.98
CA ARG A 189 -1.05 6.96 14.80
C ARG A 189 -0.80 5.84 13.81
N VAL A 190 -0.78 4.60 14.28
CA VAL A 190 -0.54 3.41 13.47
C VAL A 190 -1.70 2.44 13.66
N ILE A 191 -2.22 1.92 12.57
CA ILE A 191 -3.17 0.82 12.58
C ILE A 191 -2.55 -0.34 11.81
N ARG A 192 -2.56 -1.52 12.42
CA ARG A 192 -2.16 -2.75 11.75
C ARG A 192 -3.39 -3.57 11.37
N SER A 193 -3.46 -4.05 10.15
CA SER A 193 -4.53 -4.98 9.79
C SER A 193 -4.33 -6.34 10.48
N ALA A 194 -5.36 -6.81 11.14
CA ALA A 194 -5.35 -8.11 11.80
C ALA A 194 -6.51 -8.95 11.23
N HIS A 195 -6.28 -10.08 10.57
CA HIS A 195 -5.02 -10.55 9.98
C HIS A 195 -5.28 -10.84 8.51
N PHE A 196 -5.81 -9.84 7.81
CA PHE A 196 -6.23 -9.88 6.40
C PHE A 196 -6.36 -8.46 5.84
N VAL A 197 -6.42 -8.37 4.52
CA VAL A 197 -6.58 -7.09 3.82
C VAL A 197 -7.87 -6.40 4.27
N GLN A 198 -7.76 -5.15 4.69
CA GLN A 198 -8.90 -4.34 5.13
C GLN A 198 -9.74 -3.87 3.94
N ASP A 199 -10.95 -3.42 4.24
CA ASP A 199 -11.84 -2.82 3.23
C ASP A 199 -11.21 -1.56 2.62
N PRO A 200 -11.32 -1.34 1.29
CA PRO A 200 -10.82 -0.12 0.64
C PRO A 200 -11.32 1.17 1.29
N ALA A 201 -12.56 1.20 1.78
CA ALA A 201 -13.10 2.39 2.45
C ALA A 201 -12.38 2.73 3.76
N PHE A 202 -11.91 1.71 4.51
CA PHE A 202 -11.08 1.94 5.69
C PHE A 202 -9.69 2.47 5.29
N MET A 203 -9.12 1.94 4.23
CA MET A 203 -7.82 2.39 3.72
C MET A 203 -7.89 3.84 3.21
N ASP A 204 -8.98 4.20 2.51
CA ASP A 204 -9.25 5.59 2.08
C ASP A 204 -9.37 6.54 3.28
N ALA A 205 -10.02 6.07 4.35
CA ALA A 205 -10.12 6.83 5.59
C ALA A 205 -8.75 7.00 6.28
N CYS A 206 -7.88 5.97 6.28
CA CYS A 206 -6.51 6.10 6.80
C CYS A 206 -5.71 7.14 6.03
N ASP A 207 -5.80 7.14 4.69
CA ASP A 207 -5.15 8.13 3.83
C ASP A 207 -5.63 9.56 4.13
N ALA A 208 -6.96 9.74 4.30
CA ALA A 208 -7.58 11.04 4.53
C ALA A 208 -7.40 11.57 5.96
N LEU A 209 -7.32 10.70 6.95
CA LEU A 209 -7.23 11.08 8.36
C LEU A 209 -5.80 11.08 8.91
N GLY A 210 -4.81 10.69 8.11
CA GLY A 210 -3.41 10.66 8.52
C GLY A 210 -3.09 9.53 9.49
N LEU A 211 -3.70 8.36 9.32
CA LEU A 211 -3.32 7.13 10.01
C LEU A 211 -2.27 6.40 9.19
N LEU A 212 -1.13 6.09 9.79
CA LEU A 212 -0.16 5.18 9.20
C LEU A 212 -0.69 3.75 9.28
N PHE A 213 -0.39 2.94 8.26
CA PHE A 213 -0.98 1.61 8.15
C PHE A 213 0.05 0.52 7.88
N VAL A 214 -0.06 -0.58 8.61
CA VAL A 214 0.69 -1.82 8.37
C VAL A 214 -0.19 -2.76 7.57
N ALA A 215 0.14 -2.94 6.30
CA ALA A 215 -0.60 -3.79 5.39
C ALA A 215 -0.17 -5.26 5.55
N THR A 216 -1.14 -6.16 5.73
CA THR A 216 -0.91 -7.57 6.07
C THR A 216 -1.53 -8.50 5.03
N ILE A 217 -0.82 -9.54 4.60
CA ILE A 217 -1.43 -10.62 3.82
C ILE A 217 -2.40 -11.44 4.71
N PRO A 218 -3.40 -12.11 4.13
CA PRO A 218 -4.29 -12.95 4.90
C PRO A 218 -3.57 -14.18 5.47
N GLY A 219 -3.92 -14.58 6.70
CA GLY A 219 -3.45 -15.81 7.32
C GLY A 219 -3.09 -15.67 8.79
N TRP A 220 -3.43 -16.70 9.58
CA TRP A 220 -3.21 -16.74 11.02
C TRP A 220 -3.01 -18.16 11.51
N GLN A 221 -1.87 -18.42 12.15
CA GLN A 221 -1.51 -19.65 12.87
C GLN A 221 -1.62 -20.96 12.05
N PHE A 222 -1.64 -20.85 10.72
CA PHE A 222 -1.81 -22.00 9.86
C PHE A 222 -0.83 -22.00 8.69
N TRP A 223 -0.20 -23.15 8.44
CA TRP A 223 0.63 -23.41 7.27
C TRP A 223 0.32 -24.77 6.69
N ASN A 224 -0.06 -24.84 5.43
CA ASN A 224 -0.23 -26.09 4.72
C ASN A 224 1.09 -26.49 4.02
N LYS A 225 1.43 -27.77 4.08
CA LYS A 225 2.64 -28.32 3.42
C LYS A 225 2.48 -28.55 1.92
N ASP A 226 1.24 -28.45 1.39
CA ASP A 226 0.99 -28.54 -0.04
C ASP A 226 1.72 -27.38 -0.76
N PRO A 227 2.52 -27.66 -1.80
CA PRO A 227 3.23 -26.63 -2.55
C PRO A 227 2.31 -25.52 -3.09
N ILE A 228 1.09 -25.83 -3.49
CA ILE A 228 0.11 -24.85 -3.99
C ILE A 228 -0.24 -23.81 -2.94
N PHE A 229 -0.15 -24.15 -1.64
CA PHE A 229 -0.41 -23.18 -0.57
C PHE A 229 0.64 -22.06 -0.57
N MET A 230 1.92 -22.43 -0.69
CA MET A 230 3.00 -21.43 -0.75
C MET A 230 2.86 -20.55 -1.99
N ASP A 231 2.51 -21.10 -3.15
CA ASP A 231 2.31 -20.33 -4.38
C ASP A 231 1.17 -19.31 -4.22
N ARG A 232 0.07 -19.71 -3.58
CA ARG A 232 -1.06 -18.81 -3.27
C ARG A 232 -0.65 -17.69 -2.28
N MET A 233 0.11 -18.02 -1.25
CA MET A 233 0.61 -17.02 -0.30
C MET A 233 1.55 -16.02 -0.98
N LEU A 234 2.39 -16.44 -1.92
CA LEU A 234 3.25 -15.56 -2.71
C LEU A 234 2.43 -14.68 -3.66
N ASP A 235 1.35 -15.21 -4.24
CA ASP A 235 0.41 -14.44 -5.04
C ASP A 235 -0.31 -13.38 -4.18
N ASP A 236 -0.70 -13.72 -2.95
CA ASP A 236 -1.28 -12.76 -1.99
C ASP A 236 -0.30 -11.63 -1.64
N VAL A 237 0.99 -11.93 -1.48
CA VAL A 237 2.03 -10.90 -1.29
C VAL A 237 2.07 -9.94 -2.49
N ARG A 238 2.10 -10.48 -3.72
CA ARG A 238 2.12 -9.66 -4.94
C ARG A 238 0.86 -8.80 -5.08
N LYS A 239 -0.31 -9.39 -4.87
CA LYS A 239 -1.60 -8.70 -4.95
C LYS A 239 -1.74 -7.61 -3.90
N LEU A 240 -1.33 -7.87 -2.65
CA LEU A 240 -1.34 -6.87 -1.59
C LEU A 240 -0.54 -5.63 -2.01
N ILE A 241 0.68 -5.81 -2.50
CA ILE A 241 1.54 -4.70 -2.90
C ILE A 241 0.94 -3.94 -4.08
N ARG A 242 0.46 -4.62 -5.11
CA ARG A 242 -0.18 -3.99 -6.27
C ARG A 242 -1.41 -3.16 -5.90
N LEU A 243 -2.21 -3.61 -4.93
CA LEU A 243 -3.39 -2.90 -4.46
C LEU A 243 -3.04 -1.64 -3.67
N GLU A 244 -2.06 -1.75 -2.77
CA GLU A 244 -1.85 -0.75 -1.72
C GLU A 244 -0.62 0.16 -1.97
N ARG A 245 0.20 -0.12 -3.00
CA ARG A 245 1.48 0.56 -3.26
C ARG A 245 1.40 2.09 -3.46
N ASN A 246 0.23 2.60 -3.84
CA ASN A 246 0.01 4.04 -4.04
C ASN A 246 -0.59 4.75 -2.81
N ARG A 247 -0.88 4.03 -1.72
CA ARG A 247 -1.50 4.60 -0.53
C ARG A 247 -0.47 5.30 0.35
N PRO A 248 -0.67 6.58 0.66
CA PRO A 248 0.28 7.29 1.52
C PRO A 248 0.25 6.80 2.98
N SER A 249 -0.83 6.20 3.44
CA SER A 249 -0.93 5.62 4.78
C SER A 249 -0.05 4.38 4.96
N VAL A 250 0.11 3.54 3.93
CA VAL A 250 0.86 2.28 4.03
C VAL A 250 2.36 2.54 4.09
N PHE A 251 3.02 2.14 5.19
CA PHE A 251 4.44 2.38 5.41
C PHE A 251 5.25 1.13 5.81
N ILE A 252 4.55 0.08 6.25
CA ILE A 252 5.14 -1.23 6.58
C ILE A 252 4.28 -2.32 5.93
N TRP A 253 4.95 -3.37 5.47
CA TRP A 253 4.35 -4.51 4.79
C TRP A 253 4.63 -5.79 5.57
N GLU A 254 3.59 -6.39 6.10
CA GLU A 254 3.65 -7.69 6.74
C GLU A 254 3.29 -8.77 5.71
N ILE A 255 4.33 -9.29 5.07
CA ILE A 255 4.25 -10.22 3.94
C ILE A 255 4.26 -11.69 4.38
N ILE A 256 3.94 -11.94 5.64
CA ILE A 256 3.88 -13.25 6.26
C ILE A 256 2.54 -13.44 6.97
N PRO A 257 2.02 -14.67 7.06
CA PRO A 257 0.83 -14.94 7.84
C PRO A 257 1.13 -14.79 9.34
N ASN A 258 0.18 -14.19 10.08
CA ASN A 258 0.33 -13.89 11.51
C ASN A 258 0.62 -15.14 12.33
N GLU A 259 1.56 -15.05 13.27
CA GLU A 259 1.91 -16.10 14.24
C GLU A 259 2.06 -17.51 13.65
N THR A 260 2.60 -17.60 12.46
CA THR A 260 2.68 -18.84 11.70
C THR A 260 4.12 -19.33 11.58
N HIS A 261 4.32 -20.63 11.80
CA HIS A 261 5.58 -21.28 11.48
C HIS A 261 5.63 -21.63 9.99
N PHE A 262 6.34 -20.84 9.23
CA PHE A 262 6.53 -21.03 7.79
C PHE A 262 7.96 -21.47 7.46
N PRO A 263 8.19 -22.15 6.33
CA PRO A 263 9.54 -22.55 5.91
C PRO A 263 10.40 -21.35 5.51
N GLU A 264 11.71 -21.47 5.71
CA GLU A 264 12.68 -20.43 5.33
C GLU A 264 12.58 -20.04 3.85
N LYS A 265 12.30 -21.01 2.97
CA LYS A 265 12.06 -20.75 1.55
C LYS A 265 10.94 -19.74 1.31
N PHE A 266 9.86 -19.81 2.08
CA PHE A 266 8.77 -18.83 1.97
C PHE A 266 9.24 -17.42 2.37
N ALA A 267 10.00 -17.27 3.47
CA ALA A 267 10.54 -15.98 3.87
C ALA A 267 11.41 -15.35 2.76
N GLN A 268 12.24 -16.15 2.11
CA GLN A 268 13.10 -15.73 0.99
C GLN A 268 12.28 -15.28 -0.21
N GLU A 269 11.36 -16.14 -0.67
CA GLU A 269 10.56 -15.87 -1.86
C GLU A 269 9.55 -14.74 -1.65
N ALA A 270 8.94 -14.63 -0.45
CA ALA A 270 8.04 -13.53 -0.12
C ALA A 270 8.75 -12.17 -0.11
N THR A 271 9.94 -12.12 0.50
CA THR A 271 10.76 -10.89 0.50
C THR A 271 11.20 -10.51 -0.91
N LYS A 272 11.60 -11.51 -1.72
CA LYS A 272 11.96 -11.32 -3.12
C LYS A 272 10.75 -10.80 -3.91
N ALA A 273 9.59 -11.45 -3.79
CA ALA A 273 8.36 -11.04 -4.46
C ALA A 273 7.95 -9.60 -4.10
N ALA A 274 8.07 -9.23 -2.82
CA ALA A 274 7.77 -7.88 -2.37
C ALA A 274 8.69 -6.83 -3.02
N LYS A 275 10.00 -7.09 -3.07
CA LYS A 275 10.98 -6.18 -3.69
C LYS A 275 10.85 -6.12 -5.22
N GLU A 276 10.45 -7.20 -5.86
CA GLU A 276 10.13 -7.20 -7.29
C GLU A 276 8.90 -6.36 -7.60
N GLU A 277 7.84 -6.43 -6.78
CA GLU A 277 6.61 -5.64 -6.97
C GLU A 277 6.75 -4.17 -6.60
N PHE A 278 7.70 -3.84 -5.73
CA PHE A 278 8.02 -2.47 -5.33
C PHE A 278 9.53 -2.24 -5.37
N PRO A 279 10.12 -2.04 -6.55
CA PRO A 279 11.58 -1.94 -6.72
C PRO A 279 12.17 -0.58 -6.30
N PHE A 280 11.39 0.27 -5.66
CA PHE A 280 11.75 1.62 -5.23
C PHE A 280 12.03 1.68 -3.72
N LYS A 281 12.57 2.82 -3.26
CA LYS A 281 12.74 3.08 -1.82
C LYS A 281 11.38 3.21 -1.12
N GLY A 282 11.32 2.87 0.17
CA GLY A 282 10.10 3.04 0.98
C GLY A 282 9.27 1.76 1.19
N LEU A 283 9.72 0.62 0.67
CA LEU A 283 9.14 -0.67 1.04
C LEU A 283 9.92 -1.24 2.24
N TYR A 284 9.22 -1.48 3.34
CA TYR A 284 9.78 -2.06 4.56
C TYR A 284 8.95 -3.26 5.01
N THR A 285 9.58 -4.42 5.03
CA THR A 285 8.94 -5.68 5.44
C THR A 285 9.24 -5.99 6.90
N VAL A 286 8.27 -6.57 7.59
CA VAL A 286 8.38 -6.93 9.00
C VAL A 286 7.96 -8.38 9.23
N THR A 287 8.54 -8.99 10.27
CA THR A 287 8.18 -10.32 10.73
C THR A 287 7.37 -10.28 12.04
N ASP A 288 7.05 -11.44 12.59
CA ASP A 288 6.19 -11.57 13.76
C ASP A 288 6.85 -12.22 14.99
N ALA A 289 6.07 -12.37 16.08
CA ALA A 289 6.52 -12.91 17.36
C ALA A 289 7.03 -14.36 17.24
N ARG A 290 6.46 -15.19 16.37
CA ARG A 290 6.90 -16.58 16.15
C ARG A 290 8.30 -16.66 15.56
N GLU A 291 8.66 -15.64 14.77
CA GLU A 291 9.98 -15.48 14.20
C GLU A 291 10.91 -14.57 15.04
N MET A 292 10.48 -14.12 16.20
CA MET A 292 11.20 -13.17 17.06
C MET A 292 12.65 -13.59 17.37
N ARG A 293 12.89 -14.88 17.52
CA ARG A 293 14.22 -15.49 17.73
C ARG A 293 14.64 -16.36 16.56
N GLY A 294 13.86 -16.34 15.47
CA GLY A 294 14.03 -17.23 14.34
C GLY A 294 15.16 -16.78 13.41
N LYS A 295 15.64 -17.75 12.66
CA LYS A 295 16.68 -17.54 11.63
C LYS A 295 16.19 -16.70 10.45
N ASN A 296 14.87 -16.56 10.27
CA ASN A 296 14.26 -15.86 9.14
C ASN A 296 14.28 -14.33 9.30
N GLN A 297 14.55 -13.78 10.49
CA GLN A 297 14.69 -12.33 10.75
C GLN A 297 15.67 -11.63 9.77
N LYS A 298 16.68 -12.34 9.29
CA LYS A 298 17.67 -11.82 8.36
C LYS A 298 17.09 -11.34 7.03
N TYR A 299 15.95 -11.91 6.58
CA TYR A 299 15.34 -11.61 5.29
C TYR A 299 14.48 -10.34 5.32
N PHE A 300 13.92 -9.96 6.46
CA PHE A 300 13.03 -8.82 6.61
C PHE A 300 13.79 -7.54 6.90
N ASP A 301 13.23 -6.39 6.51
CA ASP A 301 13.88 -5.09 6.67
C ASP A 301 13.82 -4.58 8.11
N MET A 302 12.86 -5.03 8.91
CA MET A 302 12.65 -4.63 10.30
C MET A 302 12.66 -5.82 11.25
N LEU A 303 13.02 -5.56 12.50
CA LEU A 303 13.04 -6.54 13.60
C LEU A 303 11.76 -6.44 14.41
N TYR A 304 11.34 -7.58 14.99
CA TYR A 304 10.26 -7.60 15.97
C TYR A 304 10.74 -7.27 17.39
N SER A 305 11.95 -7.66 17.76
CA SER A 305 12.47 -7.61 19.14
C SER A 305 13.84 -6.96 19.24
N ASN A 306 14.08 -6.36 20.41
CA ASN A 306 15.37 -5.77 20.77
C ASN A 306 16.52 -6.82 20.85
N ASP A 307 16.19 -8.09 21.06
CA ASP A 307 17.17 -9.17 21.27
C ASP A 307 18.14 -9.33 20.08
N LEU A 308 17.74 -8.87 18.91
CA LEU A 308 18.52 -9.01 17.68
C LEU A 308 19.19 -7.70 17.21
N VAL A 309 19.05 -6.61 17.95
CA VAL A 309 19.63 -5.31 17.58
C VAL A 309 21.15 -5.38 17.42
N ALA A 310 21.83 -6.03 18.38
CA ALA A 310 23.28 -6.19 18.31
C ALA A 310 23.73 -6.93 17.04
N LYS A 311 22.92 -7.87 16.55
CA LYS A 311 23.20 -8.64 15.32
C LYS A 311 22.83 -7.88 14.04
N TYR A 312 21.83 -7.01 14.10
CA TYR A 312 21.31 -6.27 12.96
C TYR A 312 21.14 -4.78 13.30
N PRO A 313 22.23 -4.03 13.57
CA PRO A 313 22.16 -2.66 14.07
C PRO A 313 21.50 -1.66 13.11
N ASN A 314 21.51 -1.97 11.81
CA ASN A 314 20.92 -1.12 10.77
C ASN A 314 19.41 -1.38 10.55
N LYS A 315 18.79 -2.32 11.29
CA LYS A 315 17.36 -2.59 11.18
C LYS A 315 16.60 -1.91 12.31
N SER A 316 15.54 -1.21 11.96
CA SER A 316 14.61 -0.62 12.92
C SER A 316 13.73 -1.71 13.56
N ILE A 317 13.19 -1.41 14.73
CA ILE A 317 12.28 -2.33 15.44
C ILE A 317 10.85 -1.87 15.22
N PHE A 318 9.98 -2.82 14.91
CA PHE A 318 8.54 -2.62 14.93
C PHE A 318 7.88 -3.73 15.74
N LYS A 319 7.49 -3.41 16.96
CA LYS A 319 6.78 -4.33 17.85
C LYS A 319 5.29 -4.21 17.58
N ARG A 320 4.76 -5.11 16.76
CA ARG A 320 3.39 -5.05 16.24
C ARG A 320 2.30 -5.43 17.24
N GLU A 321 2.67 -6.13 18.31
CA GLU A 321 1.79 -6.50 19.41
C GLU A 321 2.58 -6.39 20.72
N TRP A 322 2.08 -5.62 21.67
CA TRP A 322 2.66 -5.44 23.00
C TRP A 322 1.54 -5.14 24.01
N GLY A 323 1.80 -5.43 25.27
CA GLY A 323 0.81 -5.23 26.34
C GLY A 323 -0.32 -6.25 26.31
N ASP A 324 -0.12 -7.35 25.63
CA ASP A 324 -1.07 -8.45 25.47
C ASP A 324 -1.02 -9.38 26.69
N PHE A 325 -1.15 -8.80 27.88
CA PHE A 325 -1.25 -9.50 29.15
C PHE A 325 -2.73 -9.60 29.53
N VAL A 326 -3.40 -10.58 28.95
CA VAL A 326 -4.77 -10.92 29.33
C VAL A 326 -4.69 -12.19 30.17
N ASP A 327 -4.98 -12.07 31.48
CA ASP A 327 -4.95 -13.21 32.39
C ASP A 327 -5.99 -14.26 32.00
N ASN A 328 -7.03 -13.86 31.33
CA ASN A 328 -8.09 -14.77 30.88
C ASN A 328 -8.66 -14.33 29.51
N TRP A 329 -8.23 -15.01 28.45
CA TRP A 329 -8.70 -14.78 27.09
C TRP A 329 -10.18 -15.11 26.86
N VAL A 330 -10.83 -15.84 27.79
CA VAL A 330 -12.25 -16.19 27.73
C VAL A 330 -13.13 -15.17 28.40
N ASP A 331 -12.59 -14.35 29.27
CA ASP A 331 -13.34 -13.33 29.99
C ASP A 331 -13.26 -11.99 29.24
N HIS A 332 -13.98 -11.92 28.15
CA HIS A 332 -14.11 -10.70 27.37
C HIS A 332 -15.12 -9.75 28.03
N ASN A 333 -14.82 -9.27 29.20
CA ASN A 333 -15.56 -8.19 29.83
C ASN A 333 -15.23 -6.84 29.19
N SER A 334 -15.05 -6.82 27.91
CA SER A 334 -15.08 -5.56 27.16
C SER A 334 -16.54 -5.12 27.05
N VAL A 335 -16.92 -4.25 27.91
CA VAL A 335 -18.13 -3.45 27.80
C VAL A 335 -18.10 -2.59 26.54
#